data_eff5b30f23f75d131f7936cb839a9bef
#
_entry.id   eff5b30f23f75d131f7936cb839a9bef
#
_cell.length_a   1.000
_cell.length_b   1.000
_cell.length_c   1.000
_cell.angle_alpha   90.00
_cell.angle_beta   90.00
_cell.angle_gamma   90.00
#
_symmetry.space_group_name_H-M   'P 1'
#
loop_
_entity.id
_entity.type
_entity.pdbx_description
1 polymer ?
#
loop_
_entity_poly.entity_id
_entity_poly.type
_entity_poly.pdbx_seq_one_letter_code
_entity_poly.pdbx_strand_id
1 'polypeptide(L)'
;MPVRLVVTLKQSVRRCLYRRWEGQVVGRELRTKTVALERMYRGNTPYPIGRTRRTAKVYASHAEGARALKVMAARRRARGYRVA
;
A
#
# COMPACT_ATOMS: atom_id res chain seq x y z
N MET A 1 5.65 12.95 2.52
CA MET A 1 4.26 12.52 2.79
C MET A 1 4.10 11.05 2.45
N PRO A 2 3.43 10.28 3.29
CA PRO A 2 3.15 8.88 2.95
C PRO A 2 2.18 8.78 1.77
N VAL A 3 2.39 7.79 0.94
CA VAL A 3 1.49 7.43 -0.15
C VAL A 3 0.74 6.18 0.27
N ARG A 4 -0.58 6.19 0.11
CA ARG A 4 -1.43 5.06 0.48
C ARG A 4 -2.33 4.71 -0.70
N LEU A 5 -2.21 3.48 -1.19
CA LEU A 5 -2.95 3.00 -2.35
C LEU A 5 -3.67 1.69 -2.01
N VAL A 6 -4.84 1.48 -2.61
CA VAL A 6 -5.67 0.32 -2.37
C VAL A 6 -6.08 -0.31 -3.69
N VAL A 7 -6.15 -1.64 -3.72
CA VAL A 7 -6.72 -2.38 -4.85
C VAL A 7 -7.69 -3.44 -4.32
N THR A 8 -8.85 -3.54 -4.95
CA THR A 8 -9.81 -4.59 -4.64
C THR A 8 -9.37 -5.88 -5.30
N LEU A 9 -9.21 -6.94 -4.51
CA LEU A 9 -8.80 -8.26 -4.99
C LEU A 9 -10.01 -9.14 -5.31
N LYS A 10 -11.03 -9.11 -4.45
CA LYS A 10 -12.24 -9.89 -4.60
C LYS A 10 -13.37 -9.20 -3.87
N GLN A 11 -14.52 -9.14 -4.51
CA GLN A 11 -15.72 -8.58 -3.91
C GLN A 11 -16.86 -9.57 -4.06
N SER A 12 -17.58 -9.83 -2.96
CA SER A 12 -18.75 -10.67 -2.94
C SER A 12 -19.87 -9.95 -2.19
N VAL A 13 -21.04 -10.55 -2.15
CA VAL A 13 -22.21 -9.97 -1.46
C VAL A 13 -21.93 -9.72 0.03
N ARG A 14 -21.07 -10.53 0.66
CA ARG A 14 -20.84 -10.47 2.11
C ARG A 14 -19.51 -9.90 2.53
N ARG A 15 -18.53 -9.85 1.66
CA ARG A 15 -17.20 -9.36 2.05
C ARG A 15 -16.41 -8.84 0.86
N CYS A 16 -15.48 -7.97 1.16
CA CYS A 16 -14.56 -7.40 0.22
C CYS A 16 -13.12 -7.69 0.68
N LEU A 17 -12.33 -8.27 -0.21
CA LEU A 17 -10.90 -8.50 0.00
C LEU A 17 -10.15 -7.46 -0.80
N TYR A 18 -9.22 -6.77 -0.15
CA TYR A 18 -8.40 -5.78 -0.82
C TYR A 18 -7.01 -5.74 -0.24
N ARG A 19 -6.11 -5.11 -0.99
CA ARG A 19 -4.72 -4.93 -0.58
C ARG A 19 -4.42 -3.45 -0.46
N ARG A 20 -3.80 -3.08 0.64
CA ARG A 20 -3.33 -1.71 0.85
C ARG A 20 -1.82 -1.69 0.80
N TRP A 21 -1.28 -0.79 0.00
CA TRP A 21 0.15 -0.52 -0.09
C TRP A 21 0.41 0.88 0.42
N GLU A 22 1.41 1.01 1.26
CA GLU A 22 1.85 2.29 1.80
C GLU A 22 3.33 2.45 1.53
N GLY A 23 3.74 3.65 1.13
CA GLY A 23 5.13 4.01 0.93
C GLY A 23 5.43 5.36 1.55
N GLN A 24 6.61 5.47 2.16
CA GLN A 24 7.02 6.69 2.85
C GLN A 24 8.54 6.79 2.83
N VAL A 25 9.05 7.99 2.62
CA VAL A 25 10.49 8.28 2.74
C VAL A 25 10.74 9.01 4.05
N VAL A 26 11.58 8.42 4.88
CA VAL A 26 12.02 9.00 6.14
C VAL A 26 13.53 9.21 6.06
N GLY A 27 13.97 10.47 5.98
CA GLY A 27 15.35 10.78 5.69
C GLY A 27 15.73 10.26 4.32
N ARG A 28 16.64 9.28 4.26
CA ARG A 28 17.06 8.62 3.01
C ARG A 28 16.47 7.22 2.85
N GLU A 29 15.66 6.78 3.78
CA GLU A 29 15.11 5.43 3.80
C GLU A 29 13.69 5.42 3.22
N LEU A 30 13.48 4.61 2.20
CA LEU A 30 12.16 4.33 1.67
C LEU A 30 11.59 3.10 2.37
N ARG A 31 10.51 3.29 3.08
CA ARG A 31 9.80 2.24 3.80
C ARG A 31 8.50 1.93 3.09
N THR A 32 8.22 0.66 2.87
CA THR A 32 6.94 0.23 2.30
C THR A 32 6.27 -0.80 3.19
N LYS A 33 4.96 -0.85 3.11
CA LYS A 33 4.13 -1.79 3.85
C LYS A 33 3.00 -2.25 2.95
N THR A 34 2.82 -3.56 2.85
CA THR A 34 1.70 -4.15 2.10
C THR A 34 0.90 -5.03 3.04
N VAL A 35 -0.39 -4.81 3.09
CA VAL A 35 -1.29 -5.58 3.94
C VAL A 35 -2.54 -5.98 3.16
N ALA A 36 -2.92 -7.25 3.27
CA ALA A 36 -4.20 -7.73 2.78
C ALA A 36 -5.25 -7.51 3.86
N LEU A 37 -6.41 -7.02 3.47
CA LEU A 37 -7.47 -6.63 4.36
C LEU A 37 -8.79 -7.27 3.92
N GLU A 38 -9.63 -7.57 4.88
CA GLU A 38 -10.97 -8.06 4.64
C GLU A 38 -11.97 -7.16 5.36
N ARG A 39 -13.06 -6.84 4.69
CA ARG A 39 -14.17 -6.10 5.27
C ARG A 39 -15.45 -6.86 5.00
N MET A 40 -16.18 -7.18 6.06
CA MET A 40 -17.49 -7.81 5.96
C MET A 40 -18.52 -6.80 5.47
N TYR A 41 -19.55 -7.27 4.79
CA TYR A 41 -20.58 -6.40 4.20
C TYR A 41 -21.19 -5.40 5.19
N ARG A 42 -21.43 -5.84 6.42
CA ARG A 42 -21.96 -4.99 7.49
C ARG A 42 -20.91 -4.55 8.49
N GLY A 43 -19.66 -4.90 8.23
CA GLY A 43 -18.55 -4.49 9.08
C GLY A 43 -18.06 -3.12 8.68
N ASN A 44 -17.84 -2.26 9.66
CA ASN A 44 -17.40 -0.90 9.42
C ASN A 44 -15.88 -0.77 9.40
N THR A 45 -15.18 -1.70 10.03
CA THR A 45 -13.73 -1.63 10.17
C THR A 45 -13.06 -2.77 9.42
N PRO A 46 -12.19 -2.47 8.45
CA PRO A 46 -11.38 -3.50 7.82
C PRO A 46 -10.39 -4.08 8.82
N TYR A 47 -10.09 -5.36 8.68
CA TYR A 47 -9.10 -6.02 9.52
C TYR A 47 -8.07 -6.76 8.64
N PRO A 48 -6.81 -6.82 9.10
CA PRO A 48 -5.76 -7.48 8.33
C PRO A 48 -5.95 -8.99 8.33
N ILE A 49 -5.62 -9.61 7.19
CA ILE A 49 -5.58 -11.06 7.04
C ILE A 49 -4.19 -11.44 6.52
N GLY A 50 -3.64 -12.52 7.04
CA GLY A 50 -2.31 -12.96 6.68
C GLY A 50 -1.22 -12.06 7.24
N ARG A 51 -0.04 -12.12 6.63
CA ARG A 51 1.14 -11.37 7.09
C ARG A 51 1.22 -10.01 6.44
N THR A 52 1.58 -9.01 7.23
CA THR A 52 1.99 -7.71 6.72
C THR A 52 3.40 -7.82 6.15
N ARG A 53 3.60 -7.39 4.91
CA ARG A 53 4.91 -7.34 4.29
C ARG A 53 5.47 -5.94 4.44
N ARG A 54 6.69 -5.84 4.97
CA ARG A 54 7.40 -4.57 5.13
C ARG A 54 8.71 -4.63 4.38
N THR A 55 9.10 -3.52 3.77
CA THR A 55 10.42 -3.36 3.14
C THR A 55 11.02 -2.03 3.55
N ALA A 56 12.34 -1.98 3.53
CA ALA A 56 13.08 -0.75 3.79
C ALA A 56 14.32 -0.75 2.89
N LYS A 57 14.61 0.39 2.27
CA LYS A 57 15.79 0.56 1.44
C LYS A 57 16.36 1.96 1.63
N VAL A 58 17.65 2.05 1.85
CA VAL A 58 18.36 3.32 1.99
C VAL A 58 18.87 3.78 0.63
N TYR A 59 18.62 5.04 0.30
CA TYR A 59 19.09 5.68 -0.93
C TYR A 59 20.23 6.66 -0.61
N ALA A 60 20.91 7.13 -1.66
CA ALA A 60 22.00 8.08 -1.49
C ALA A 60 21.52 9.45 -0.98
N SER A 61 20.27 9.81 -1.27
CA SER A 61 19.68 11.06 -0.81
C SER A 61 18.18 10.91 -0.62
N HIS A 62 17.59 11.86 0.10
CA HIS A 62 16.13 11.94 0.24
C HIS A 62 15.44 12.08 -1.12
N ALA A 63 16.01 12.89 -2.01
CA ALA A 63 15.46 13.12 -3.34
C ALA A 63 15.41 11.84 -4.16
N GLU A 64 16.44 10.99 -4.08
CA GLU A 64 16.42 9.70 -4.78
C GLU A 64 15.36 8.76 -4.22
N GLY A 65 15.23 8.71 -2.90
CA GLY A 65 14.18 7.93 -2.25
C GLY A 65 12.78 8.41 -2.67
N ALA A 66 12.57 9.71 -2.73
CA ALA A 66 11.30 10.29 -3.14
C ALA A 66 10.97 9.95 -4.60
N ARG A 67 11.96 9.98 -5.50
CA ARG A 67 11.78 9.56 -6.89
C ARG A 67 11.42 8.08 -6.99
N ALA A 68 12.12 7.24 -6.23
CA ALA A 68 11.82 5.81 -6.18
C ALA A 68 10.39 5.55 -5.70
N LEU A 69 9.93 6.28 -4.69
CA LEU A 69 8.56 6.20 -4.20
C LEU A 69 7.55 6.54 -5.29
N LYS A 70 7.78 7.63 -6.05
CA LYS A 70 6.90 8.00 -7.16
C LYS A 70 6.82 6.92 -8.23
N VAL A 71 7.94 6.30 -8.58
CA VAL A 71 7.99 5.21 -9.57
C VAL A 71 7.19 4.02 -9.07
N MET A 72 7.38 3.62 -7.81
CA MET A 72 6.64 2.50 -7.22
C MET A 72 5.13 2.78 -7.20
N ALA A 73 4.73 3.97 -6.78
CA ALA A 73 3.32 4.38 -6.76
C ALA A 73 2.70 4.35 -8.17
N ALA A 74 3.42 4.86 -9.16
CA ALA A 74 2.95 4.85 -10.55
C ALA A 74 2.75 3.42 -11.07
N ARG A 75 3.67 2.51 -10.76
CA ARG A 75 3.56 1.10 -11.15
C ARG A 75 2.32 0.45 -10.51
N ARG A 76 2.04 0.76 -9.26
CA ARG A 76 0.87 0.24 -8.56
C ARG A 76 -0.42 0.78 -9.16
N ARG A 77 -0.47 2.07 -9.48
CA ARG A 77 -1.63 2.66 -10.14
C ARG A 77 -1.88 2.02 -11.51
N ALA A 78 -0.83 1.72 -12.26
CA ALA A 78 -0.94 1.02 -13.53
C ALA A 78 -1.53 -0.38 -13.38
N ARG A 79 -1.43 -0.99 -12.20
CA ARG A 79 -2.03 -2.29 -11.86
C ARG A 79 -3.44 -2.18 -11.28
N GLY A 80 -4.02 -0.98 -11.24
CA GLY A 80 -5.37 -0.78 -10.73
C GLY A 80 -5.47 -0.26 -9.30
N TYR A 81 -4.35 -0.01 -8.62
CA TYR A 81 -4.37 0.60 -7.30
C TYR A 81 -4.87 2.03 -7.40
N ARG A 82 -5.65 2.45 -6.41
CA ARG A 82 -6.21 3.79 -6.32
C ARG A 82 -5.85 4.42 -4.98
N VAL A 83 -5.88 5.75 -4.93
CA VAL A 83 -5.65 6.47 -3.67
C VAL A 83 -6.72 6.07 -2.66
N ALA A 84 -6.26 5.74 -1.47
CA ALA A 84 -7.12 5.31 -0.37
C ALA A 84 -7.86 6.48 0.26
#